data_a2a35bbb3c0709ff2785993d60dcd7ef
#
_entry.id   a2a35bbb3c0709ff2785993d60dcd7ef
#
_cell.length_a   1.000
_cell.length_b   1.000
_cell.length_c   1.000
_cell.angle_alpha   90.00
_cell.angle_beta   90.00
_cell.angle_gamma   90.00
#
_symmetry.space_group_name_H-M   'P 1'
#
loop_
_entity.id
_entity.type
_entity.pdbx_description
1 polymer ?
#
loop_
_entity_poly.entity_id
_entity_poly.type
_entity_poly.pdbx_seq_one_letter_code
_entity_poly.pdbx_strand_id
1 'polypeptide(L)'
;TWNGNYRKSLDNAMILPQPKEEKLPIWRAVGGGPQSAVKAGINGVPMFIATLGGAAESFQYSIGAYRESLSRMGHDPQNFPVSTAGFFYTAETTQQAFSEVYPHVNEGMKRTNGQGFPKQHFAQGMDSRNVMNIGSPEQIVEKILYQHELFNHQRYIAQLDFGGIPHDRIMKNIEVLGTKIMPEVRKHL
;
A
#
# COMPACT_ATOMS: atom_id res chain seq x y z
N THR A 1 15.09 0.01 29.33
CA THR A 1 16.50 0.43 29.29
C THR A 1 17.01 0.42 27.86
N TRP A 2 17.69 1.47 27.46
CA TRP A 2 18.32 1.62 26.12
C TRP A 2 19.73 2.16 26.28
N ASN A 3 20.67 1.61 25.52
CA ASN A 3 22.02 2.13 25.41
C ASN A 3 22.47 2.12 23.93
N GLY A 4 22.98 3.24 23.41
CA GLY A 4 23.39 3.36 22.01
C GLY A 4 24.21 4.61 21.74
N ASN A 5 24.80 4.68 20.53
CA ASN A 5 25.78 5.72 20.17
C ASN A 5 25.17 7.06 19.78
N TYR A 6 23.91 7.11 19.33
CA TYR A 6 23.29 8.31 18.73
C TYR A 6 22.26 8.98 19.63
N ARG A 7 21.87 8.35 20.71
CA ARG A 7 20.91 8.86 21.69
C ARG A 7 21.42 8.63 23.10
N LYS A 8 21.09 9.54 24.01
CA LYS A 8 21.36 9.37 25.46
C LYS A 8 20.74 8.07 25.94
N SER A 9 21.48 7.36 26.82
CA SER A 9 20.98 6.15 27.47
C SER A 9 19.68 6.42 28.22
N LEU A 10 18.82 5.43 28.24
CA LEU A 10 17.60 5.39 29.07
C LEU A 10 17.78 4.25 30.06
N ASP A 11 17.64 4.50 31.33
CA ASP A 11 17.68 3.48 32.34
C ASP A 11 16.29 3.34 32.97
N ASN A 12 15.73 2.13 32.85
CA ASN A 12 14.41 1.75 33.36
C ASN A 12 13.31 2.81 33.11
N ALA A 13 13.37 3.47 31.95
CA ALA A 13 12.47 4.55 31.61
C ALA A 13 11.08 4.00 31.27
N MET A 14 10.05 4.56 31.88
CA MET A 14 8.66 4.30 31.51
C MET A 14 8.30 5.13 30.27
N ILE A 15 7.93 4.47 29.18
CA ILE A 15 7.47 5.12 27.95
C ILE A 15 5.94 5.02 27.89
N LEU A 16 5.27 6.17 27.75
CA LEU A 16 3.81 6.24 27.69
C LEU A 16 3.34 6.73 26.31
N PRO A 17 2.19 6.25 25.83
CA PRO A 17 1.35 5.22 26.45
C PRO A 17 1.97 3.82 26.35
N GLN A 18 1.69 2.96 27.31
CA GLN A 18 2.08 1.55 27.23
C GLN A 18 1.21 0.83 26.21
N PRO A 19 1.76 -0.17 25.48
CA PRO A 19 0.94 -0.99 24.60
C PRO A 19 -0.11 -1.77 25.41
N LYS A 20 -1.29 -1.93 24.84
CA LYS A 20 -2.38 -2.71 25.47
C LYS A 20 -2.02 -4.19 25.58
N GLU A 21 -1.29 -4.70 24.60
CA GLU A 21 -0.80 -6.07 24.55
C GLU A 21 0.69 -6.11 24.85
N GLU A 22 1.20 -7.28 25.21
CA GLU A 22 2.63 -7.45 25.58
C GLU A 22 3.59 -7.01 24.46
N LYS A 23 3.19 -7.18 23.19
CA LYS A 23 3.99 -6.82 22.01
C LYS A 23 3.20 -5.94 21.06
N LEU A 24 3.84 -4.90 20.55
CA LEU A 24 3.29 -4.12 19.44
C LEU A 24 3.36 -4.93 18.14
N PRO A 25 2.26 -4.94 17.33
CA PRO A 25 2.34 -5.51 15.98
C PRO A 25 3.24 -4.64 15.11
N ILE A 26 4.32 -5.23 14.59
CA ILE A 26 5.29 -4.53 13.76
C ILE A 26 5.16 -5.03 12.32
N TRP A 27 5.02 -4.11 11.38
CA TRP A 27 5.01 -4.37 9.94
C TRP A 27 6.23 -3.72 9.29
N ARG A 28 6.86 -4.44 8.35
CA ARG A 28 7.97 -3.86 7.60
C ARG A 28 7.47 -3.24 6.30
N ALA A 29 7.72 -1.94 6.13
CA ALA A 29 7.48 -1.26 4.86
C ALA A 29 8.52 -1.69 3.81
N VAL A 30 8.03 -2.02 2.62
CA VAL A 30 8.82 -2.44 1.46
C VAL A 30 8.47 -1.55 0.28
N GLY A 31 9.47 -1.01 -0.38
CA GLY A 31 9.32 -0.23 -1.61
C GLY A 31 10.47 -0.55 -2.56
N GLY A 32 10.19 -0.52 -3.86
CA GLY A 32 11.21 -0.71 -4.88
C GLY A 32 11.80 -2.13 -4.94
N GLY A 33 13.01 -2.32 -4.44
CA GLY A 33 13.73 -3.58 -4.61
C GLY A 33 13.40 -4.68 -3.61
N PRO A 34 13.69 -5.97 -3.94
CA PRO A 34 13.31 -7.13 -3.14
C PRO A 34 14.10 -7.28 -1.82
N GLN A 35 15.24 -6.59 -1.65
CA GLN A 35 16.08 -6.75 -0.47
C GLN A 35 15.33 -6.43 0.84
N SER A 36 14.45 -5.43 0.82
CA SER A 36 13.64 -5.07 1.99
C SER A 36 12.57 -6.14 2.29
N ALA A 37 12.03 -6.76 1.25
CA ALA A 37 11.10 -7.88 1.35
C ALA A 37 11.80 -9.13 1.96
N VAL A 38 12.99 -9.47 1.46
CA VAL A 38 13.83 -10.54 2.01
C VAL A 38 14.13 -10.31 3.49
N LYS A 39 14.50 -9.07 3.88
CA LYS A 39 14.73 -8.73 5.29
C LYS A 39 13.47 -8.85 6.15
N ALA A 40 12.28 -8.57 5.60
CA ALA A 40 11.02 -8.81 6.31
C ALA A 40 10.82 -10.30 6.61
N GLY A 41 11.06 -11.15 5.60
CA GLY A 41 10.97 -12.61 5.74
C GLY A 41 11.98 -13.18 6.73
N ILE A 42 13.25 -12.75 6.65
CA ILE A 42 14.29 -13.18 7.59
C ILE A 42 13.93 -12.83 9.04
N ASN A 43 13.33 -11.66 9.27
CA ASN A 43 12.95 -11.20 10.60
C ASN A 43 11.60 -11.79 11.08
N GLY A 44 10.90 -12.57 10.28
CA GLY A 44 9.59 -13.11 10.63
C GLY A 44 8.58 -12.03 10.98
N VAL A 45 8.48 -10.97 10.16
CA VAL A 45 7.52 -9.89 10.39
C VAL A 45 6.62 -9.69 9.16
N PRO A 46 5.34 -9.32 9.35
CA PRO A 46 4.43 -8.98 8.26
C PRO A 46 4.99 -7.90 7.34
N MET A 47 4.68 -8.00 6.05
CA MET A 47 5.16 -7.08 5.03
C MET A 47 4.04 -6.15 4.54
N PHE A 48 4.38 -4.88 4.42
CA PHE A 48 3.60 -3.86 3.75
C PHE A 48 4.35 -3.36 2.52
N ILE A 49 3.79 -3.53 1.32
CA ILE A 49 4.44 -3.11 0.07
C ILE A 49 3.72 -1.91 -0.55
N ALA A 50 4.49 -0.85 -0.88
CA ALA A 50 3.97 0.32 -1.56
C ALA A 50 3.83 0.05 -3.06
N THR A 51 2.60 0.18 -3.58
CA THR A 51 2.22 -0.05 -4.99
C THR A 51 1.76 1.27 -5.61
N LEU A 52 2.72 2.17 -5.92
CA LEU A 52 2.41 3.53 -6.36
C LEU A 52 2.24 3.67 -7.87
N GLY A 53 2.54 2.64 -8.66
CA GLY A 53 2.40 2.63 -10.11
C GLY A 53 3.14 1.47 -10.76
N GLY A 54 2.81 1.18 -12.00
CA GLY A 54 3.38 0.09 -12.78
C GLY A 54 2.48 -1.14 -12.87
N ALA A 55 2.89 -2.11 -13.68
CA ALA A 55 2.17 -3.36 -13.85
C ALA A 55 2.20 -4.18 -12.55
N ALA A 56 1.06 -4.77 -12.17
CA ALA A 56 0.93 -5.53 -10.94
C ALA A 56 1.91 -6.72 -10.89
N GLU A 57 2.12 -7.39 -12.01
CA GLU A 57 3.03 -8.54 -12.11
C GLU A 57 4.46 -8.22 -11.65
N SER A 58 4.92 -6.97 -11.81
CA SER A 58 6.26 -6.56 -11.40
C SER A 58 6.51 -6.68 -9.89
N PHE A 59 5.45 -6.66 -9.08
CA PHE A 59 5.52 -6.77 -7.63
C PHE A 59 5.59 -8.21 -7.12
N GLN A 60 5.22 -9.20 -7.96
CA GLN A 60 5.26 -10.62 -7.60
C GLN A 60 6.66 -11.06 -7.19
N TYR A 61 7.70 -10.52 -7.81
CA TYR A 61 9.08 -10.87 -7.47
C TYR A 61 9.42 -10.52 -6.00
N SER A 62 9.05 -9.33 -5.53
CA SER A 62 9.30 -8.93 -4.14
C SER A 62 8.47 -9.74 -3.15
N ILE A 63 7.22 -10.03 -3.50
CA ILE A 63 6.32 -10.83 -2.65
C ILE A 63 6.78 -12.30 -2.60
N GLY A 64 7.21 -12.87 -3.73
CA GLY A 64 7.79 -14.20 -3.78
C GLY A 64 9.06 -14.31 -2.95
N ALA A 65 9.98 -13.35 -3.08
CA ALA A 65 11.21 -13.30 -2.29
C ALA A 65 10.95 -13.19 -0.78
N TYR A 66 9.90 -12.46 -0.38
CA TYR A 66 9.45 -12.40 1.02
C TYR A 66 9.01 -13.78 1.53
N ARG A 67 8.09 -14.44 0.81
CA ARG A 67 7.55 -15.75 1.19
C ARG A 67 8.62 -16.83 1.21
N GLU A 68 9.51 -16.83 0.24
CA GLU A 68 10.66 -17.74 0.20
C GLU A 68 11.58 -17.53 1.40
N SER A 69 11.85 -16.28 1.78
CA SER A 69 12.68 -15.96 2.94
C SER A 69 12.04 -16.41 4.25
N LEU A 70 10.72 -16.27 4.42
CA LEU A 70 9.98 -16.82 5.55
C LEU A 70 10.18 -18.34 5.65
N SER A 71 9.95 -19.06 4.54
CA SER A 71 10.10 -20.53 4.50
C SER A 71 11.51 -20.98 4.84
N ARG A 72 12.54 -20.29 4.33
CA ARG A 72 13.96 -20.58 4.63
C ARG A 72 14.31 -20.38 6.11
N MET A 73 13.59 -19.49 6.79
CA MET A 73 13.76 -19.25 8.23
C MET A 73 12.88 -20.15 9.11
N GLY A 74 12.17 -21.13 8.51
CA GLY A 74 11.32 -22.07 9.23
C GLY A 74 9.93 -21.50 9.59
N HIS A 75 9.55 -20.37 9.03
CA HIS A 75 8.21 -19.80 9.20
C HIS A 75 7.26 -20.33 8.13
N ASP A 76 6.00 -20.56 8.50
CA ASP A 76 4.93 -20.77 7.52
C ASP A 76 4.48 -19.43 6.92
N PRO A 77 4.68 -19.19 5.61
CA PRO A 77 4.32 -17.91 4.98
C PRO A 77 2.83 -17.54 5.08
N GLN A 78 1.94 -18.51 5.30
CA GLN A 78 0.50 -18.27 5.44
C GLN A 78 0.16 -17.53 6.75
N ASN A 79 1.00 -17.65 7.77
CA ASN A 79 0.83 -16.96 9.04
C ASN A 79 1.32 -15.50 9.02
N PHE A 80 1.92 -15.06 7.90
CA PHE A 80 2.48 -13.72 7.77
C PHE A 80 1.77 -12.94 6.67
N PRO A 81 0.81 -12.08 7.04
CA PRO A 81 0.01 -11.34 6.06
C PRO A 81 0.86 -10.36 5.24
N VAL A 82 0.46 -10.20 3.98
CA VAL A 82 0.96 -9.17 3.08
C VAL A 82 -0.09 -8.06 3.00
N SER A 83 0.34 -6.83 3.11
CA SER A 83 -0.47 -5.64 2.86
C SER A 83 0.06 -4.89 1.65
N THR A 84 -0.82 -4.38 0.81
CA THR A 84 -0.50 -3.44 -0.26
C THR A 84 -1.02 -2.05 0.09
N ALA A 85 -0.34 -0.99 -0.37
CA ALA A 85 -0.85 0.37 -0.28
C ALA A 85 -0.52 1.15 -1.54
N GLY A 86 -1.47 1.89 -2.04
CA GLY A 86 -1.32 2.66 -3.25
C GLY A 86 -2.35 3.76 -3.39
N PHE A 87 -2.19 4.55 -4.44
CA PHE A 87 -3.12 5.62 -4.76
C PHE A 87 -4.52 5.08 -4.94
N PHE A 88 -5.47 5.81 -4.37
CA PHE A 88 -6.90 5.53 -4.52
C PHE A 88 -7.64 6.81 -4.87
N TYR A 89 -8.42 6.76 -5.93
CA TYR A 89 -9.37 7.81 -6.26
C TYR A 89 -10.47 7.27 -7.18
N THR A 90 -11.74 7.61 -6.91
CA THR A 90 -12.87 7.15 -7.71
C THR A 90 -13.76 8.30 -8.17
N ALA A 91 -14.26 8.19 -9.40
CA ALA A 91 -15.27 9.05 -10.00
C ALA A 91 -16.23 8.20 -10.85
N GLU A 92 -17.20 8.81 -11.54
CA GLU A 92 -18.18 8.09 -12.35
C GLU A 92 -17.54 7.31 -13.51
N THR A 93 -16.48 7.89 -14.10
CA THR A 93 -15.70 7.24 -15.14
C THR A 93 -14.22 7.24 -14.80
N THR A 94 -13.48 6.27 -15.35
CA THR A 94 -12.04 6.19 -15.20
C THR A 94 -11.32 7.43 -15.72
N GLN A 95 -11.71 7.95 -16.88
CA GLN A 95 -11.12 9.16 -17.46
C GLN A 95 -11.30 10.36 -16.54
N GLN A 96 -12.50 10.50 -15.97
CA GLN A 96 -12.80 11.56 -15.00
C GLN A 96 -11.93 11.40 -13.75
N ALA A 97 -11.85 10.21 -13.17
CA ALA A 97 -11.02 9.94 -12.00
C ALA A 97 -9.55 10.34 -12.22
N PHE A 98 -8.96 9.92 -13.34
CA PHE A 98 -7.58 10.25 -13.70
C PHE A 98 -7.38 11.74 -13.95
N SER A 99 -8.33 12.40 -14.60
CA SER A 99 -8.28 13.84 -14.87
C SER A 99 -8.36 14.67 -13.59
N GLU A 100 -9.26 14.30 -12.68
CA GLU A 100 -9.48 15.02 -11.42
C GLU A 100 -8.30 14.86 -10.45
N VAL A 101 -7.74 13.67 -10.33
CA VAL A 101 -6.73 13.37 -9.31
C VAL A 101 -5.31 13.70 -9.74
N TYR A 102 -5.00 13.69 -11.04
CA TYR A 102 -3.64 13.91 -11.55
C TYR A 102 -2.96 15.17 -11.02
N PRO A 103 -3.60 16.37 -11.01
CA PRO A 103 -2.96 17.57 -10.48
C PRO A 103 -2.48 17.40 -9.03
N HIS A 104 -3.26 16.74 -8.20
CA HIS A 104 -2.96 16.49 -6.79
C HIS A 104 -1.81 15.49 -6.62
N VAL A 105 -1.83 14.37 -7.36
CA VAL A 105 -0.73 13.39 -7.36
C VAL A 105 0.57 14.06 -7.81
N ASN A 106 0.53 14.81 -8.91
CA ASN A 106 1.69 15.48 -9.45
C ASN A 106 2.28 16.51 -8.47
N GLU A 107 1.43 17.28 -7.79
CA GLU A 107 1.87 18.26 -6.79
C GLU A 107 2.45 17.57 -5.54
N GLY A 108 1.81 16.52 -5.04
CA GLY A 108 2.32 15.71 -3.93
C GLY A 108 3.68 15.08 -4.26
N MET A 109 3.83 14.55 -5.47
CA MET A 109 5.11 13.99 -5.93
C MET A 109 6.19 15.05 -6.11
N LYS A 110 5.86 16.27 -6.58
CA LYS A 110 6.82 17.37 -6.64
C LYS A 110 7.39 17.71 -5.26
N ARG A 111 6.55 17.72 -4.23
CA ARG A 111 6.99 17.95 -2.84
C ARG A 111 7.92 16.85 -2.33
N THR A 112 7.76 15.63 -2.82
CA THR A 112 8.52 14.45 -2.37
C THR A 112 9.81 14.26 -3.17
N ASN A 113 9.77 14.38 -4.51
CA ASN A 113 10.89 14.05 -5.41
C ASN A 113 11.42 15.24 -6.24
N GLY A 114 10.80 16.43 -6.11
CA GLY A 114 11.17 17.63 -6.85
C GLY A 114 10.74 17.68 -8.33
N GLN A 115 10.24 16.57 -8.90
CA GLN A 115 9.95 16.46 -10.33
C GLN A 115 8.46 16.27 -10.64
N GLY A 116 7.70 15.71 -9.70
CA GLY A 116 6.31 15.34 -9.89
C GLY A 116 6.15 13.92 -10.48
N PHE A 117 4.96 13.67 -11.03
CA PHE A 117 4.62 12.38 -11.68
C PHE A 117 4.42 12.62 -13.19
N PRO A 118 5.26 12.03 -14.07
CA PRO A 118 5.13 12.22 -15.51
C PRO A 118 3.73 11.81 -16.01
N LYS A 119 3.03 12.69 -16.71
CA LYS A 119 1.65 12.49 -17.15
C LYS A 119 1.45 11.22 -17.97
N GLN A 120 2.42 10.90 -18.84
CA GLN A 120 2.37 9.71 -19.66
C GLN A 120 2.45 8.42 -18.82
N HIS A 121 3.32 8.38 -17.81
CA HIS A 121 3.40 7.26 -16.89
C HIS A 121 2.16 7.15 -15.99
N PHE A 122 1.61 8.30 -15.57
CA PHE A 122 0.37 8.31 -14.80
C PHE A 122 -0.81 7.75 -15.61
N ALA A 123 -0.92 8.09 -16.90
CA ALA A 123 -1.97 7.59 -17.79
C ALA A 123 -1.92 6.06 -17.96
N GLN A 124 -0.77 5.41 -17.83
CA GLN A 124 -0.67 3.95 -17.83
C GLN A 124 -1.45 3.30 -16.67
N GLY A 125 -1.72 4.05 -15.61
CA GLY A 125 -2.57 3.60 -14.53
C GLY A 125 -4.03 3.33 -14.91
N MET A 126 -4.50 3.75 -16.09
CA MET A 126 -5.83 3.43 -16.60
C MET A 126 -5.97 1.94 -16.97
N ASP A 127 -4.87 1.25 -17.24
CA ASP A 127 -4.88 -0.20 -17.48
C ASP A 127 -5.34 -0.95 -16.23
N SER A 128 -6.25 -1.92 -16.39
CA SER A 128 -6.76 -2.73 -15.28
C SER A 128 -5.70 -3.61 -14.62
N ARG A 129 -4.57 -3.85 -15.29
CA ARG A 129 -3.41 -4.58 -14.75
C ARG A 129 -2.42 -3.68 -13.99
N ASN A 130 -2.65 -2.37 -13.96
CA ASN A 130 -1.82 -1.45 -13.21
C ASN A 130 -2.25 -1.40 -11.73
N VAL A 131 -1.28 -1.23 -10.84
CA VAL A 131 -1.52 -1.21 -9.38
C VAL A 131 -2.20 0.05 -8.85
N MET A 132 -2.33 1.11 -9.67
CA MET A 132 -3.05 2.32 -9.26
C MET A 132 -4.55 2.05 -9.17
N ASN A 133 -5.12 2.05 -7.97
CA ASN A 133 -6.55 1.90 -7.77
C ASN A 133 -7.28 3.24 -7.95
N ILE A 134 -7.14 3.78 -9.17
CA ILE A 134 -7.80 4.99 -9.65
C ILE A 134 -8.73 4.58 -10.80
N GLY A 135 -9.99 5.03 -10.78
CA GLY A 135 -10.94 4.68 -11.84
C GLY A 135 -12.40 4.76 -11.42
N SER A 136 -13.29 4.18 -12.24
CA SER A 136 -14.66 3.93 -11.83
C SER A 136 -14.70 2.88 -10.70
N PRO A 137 -15.77 2.82 -9.89
CA PRO A 137 -15.90 1.80 -8.85
C PRO A 137 -15.70 0.38 -9.37
N GLU A 138 -16.27 0.05 -10.53
CA GLU A 138 -16.19 -1.27 -11.16
C GLU A 138 -14.76 -1.62 -11.55
N GLN A 139 -14.05 -0.67 -12.16
CA GLN A 139 -12.65 -0.89 -12.54
C GLN A 139 -11.74 -1.04 -11.31
N ILE A 140 -12.01 -0.31 -10.24
CA ILE A 140 -11.23 -0.47 -9.00
C ILE A 140 -11.45 -1.86 -8.39
N VAL A 141 -12.70 -2.36 -8.40
CA VAL A 141 -12.99 -3.74 -7.97
C VAL A 141 -12.18 -4.74 -8.80
N GLU A 142 -12.22 -4.65 -10.14
CA GLU A 142 -11.43 -5.49 -11.04
C GLU A 142 -9.93 -5.47 -10.69
N LYS A 143 -9.36 -4.27 -10.51
CA LYS A 143 -7.95 -4.09 -10.15
C LYS A 143 -7.59 -4.73 -8.80
N ILE A 144 -8.41 -4.53 -7.78
CA ILE A 144 -8.16 -5.11 -6.45
C ILE A 144 -8.20 -6.63 -6.52
N LEU A 145 -9.18 -7.22 -7.21
CA LEU A 145 -9.29 -8.67 -7.38
C LEU A 145 -8.12 -9.23 -8.17
N TYR A 146 -7.71 -8.59 -9.27
CA TYR A 146 -6.53 -8.98 -10.03
C TYR A 146 -5.25 -8.92 -9.18
N GLN A 147 -5.05 -7.85 -8.40
CA GLN A 147 -3.94 -7.75 -7.48
C GLN A 147 -4.00 -8.83 -6.39
N HIS A 148 -5.20 -9.17 -5.90
CA HIS A 148 -5.37 -10.23 -4.92
C HIS A 148 -4.99 -11.61 -5.50
N GLU A 149 -5.42 -11.92 -6.73
CA GLU A 149 -5.02 -13.14 -7.44
C GLU A 149 -3.50 -13.28 -7.55
N LEU A 150 -2.81 -12.19 -7.91
CA LEU A 150 -1.35 -12.19 -8.06
C LEU A 150 -0.58 -12.25 -6.74
N PHE A 151 -1.07 -11.57 -5.71
CA PHE A 151 -0.32 -11.30 -4.48
C PHE A 151 -0.78 -12.14 -3.30
N ASN A 152 -2.01 -12.64 -3.32
CA ASN A 152 -2.66 -13.23 -2.16
C ASN A 152 -2.46 -12.37 -0.91
N HIS A 153 -2.73 -11.05 -1.03
CA HIS A 153 -2.60 -10.09 0.06
C HIS A 153 -3.88 -10.05 0.89
N GLN A 154 -3.76 -9.85 2.19
CA GLN A 154 -4.88 -9.84 3.15
C GLN A 154 -5.38 -8.45 3.47
N ARG A 155 -4.63 -7.41 3.05
CA ARG A 155 -5.02 -6.02 3.32
C ARG A 155 -4.62 -5.12 2.16
N TYR A 156 -5.54 -4.26 1.76
CA TYR A 156 -5.27 -3.12 0.90
C TYR A 156 -5.47 -1.82 1.70
N ILE A 157 -4.51 -0.90 1.62
CA ILE A 157 -4.57 0.42 2.23
C ILE A 157 -4.74 1.47 1.13
N ALA A 158 -5.92 2.09 1.08
CA ALA A 158 -6.22 3.15 0.15
C ALA A 158 -5.57 4.46 0.60
N GLN A 159 -4.62 4.99 -0.16
CA GLN A 159 -4.06 6.31 0.06
C GLN A 159 -4.96 7.35 -0.62
N LEU A 160 -5.76 8.05 0.18
CA LEU A 160 -6.82 8.94 -0.29
C LEU A 160 -6.37 10.39 -0.51
N ASP A 161 -5.35 10.87 0.22
CA ASP A 161 -4.80 12.21 0.06
C ASP A 161 -3.26 12.16 -0.04
N PHE A 162 -2.72 12.79 -1.07
CA PHE A 162 -1.29 12.85 -1.37
C PHE A 162 -0.87 14.18 -1.99
N GLY A 163 -1.78 15.14 -2.10
CA GLY A 163 -1.49 16.44 -2.72
C GLY A 163 -2.56 17.51 -2.51
N GLY A 164 -3.29 17.45 -1.38
CA GLY A 164 -4.31 18.43 -1.04
C GLY A 164 -5.58 18.30 -1.88
N ILE A 165 -6.09 17.08 -1.99
CA ILE A 165 -7.41 16.82 -2.57
C ILE A 165 -8.47 17.53 -1.72
N PRO A 166 -9.48 18.21 -2.31
CA PRO A 166 -10.56 18.82 -1.57
C PRO A 166 -11.26 17.86 -0.62
N HIS A 167 -11.54 18.29 0.60
CA HIS A 167 -12.07 17.44 1.66
C HIS A 167 -13.39 16.73 1.29
N ASP A 168 -14.29 17.43 0.62
CA ASP A 168 -15.56 16.88 0.12
C ASP A 168 -15.32 15.70 -0.85
N ARG A 169 -14.29 15.80 -1.70
CA ARG A 169 -13.88 14.71 -2.61
C ARG A 169 -13.32 13.51 -1.85
N ILE A 170 -12.49 13.76 -0.83
CA ILE A 170 -11.98 12.69 0.05
C ILE A 170 -13.14 11.97 0.73
N MET A 171 -14.09 12.70 1.32
CA MET A 171 -15.26 12.12 1.98
C MET A 171 -16.12 11.31 1.01
N LYS A 172 -16.32 11.80 -0.21
CA LYS A 172 -17.05 11.05 -1.25
C LYS A 172 -16.32 9.75 -1.64
N ASN A 173 -15.01 9.80 -1.77
CA ASN A 173 -14.20 8.61 -2.06
C ASN A 173 -14.28 7.57 -0.92
N ILE A 174 -14.26 8.01 0.35
CA ILE A 174 -14.45 7.11 1.51
C ILE A 174 -15.83 6.46 1.47
N GLU A 175 -16.89 7.25 1.20
CA GLU A 175 -18.26 6.73 1.08
C GLU A 175 -18.35 5.66 -0.01
N VAL A 176 -17.85 5.94 -1.23
CA VAL A 176 -17.90 5.00 -2.35
C VAL A 176 -17.06 3.75 -2.07
N LEU A 177 -15.88 3.91 -1.48
CA LEU A 177 -15.05 2.78 -1.06
C LEU A 177 -15.81 1.87 -0.09
N GLY A 178 -16.45 2.44 0.93
CA GLY A 178 -17.13 1.68 1.98
C GLY A 178 -18.47 1.08 1.54
N THR A 179 -19.22 1.75 0.67
CA THR A 179 -20.60 1.35 0.31
C THR A 179 -20.71 0.60 -1.02
N LYS A 180 -19.77 0.77 -1.94
CA LYS A 180 -19.81 0.15 -3.27
C LYS A 180 -18.64 -0.81 -3.50
N ILE A 181 -17.39 -0.33 -3.34
CA ILE A 181 -16.20 -1.10 -3.73
C ILE A 181 -15.93 -2.24 -2.73
N MET A 182 -15.80 -1.93 -1.43
CA MET A 182 -15.48 -2.98 -0.44
C MET A 182 -16.53 -4.11 -0.38
N PRO A 183 -17.87 -3.82 -0.39
CA PRO A 183 -18.85 -4.89 -0.41
C PRO A 183 -18.74 -5.78 -1.66
N GLU A 184 -18.47 -5.19 -2.81
CA GLU A 184 -18.31 -5.96 -4.06
C GLU A 184 -17.07 -6.83 -4.03
N VAL A 185 -15.91 -6.29 -3.66
CA VAL A 185 -14.67 -7.08 -3.50
C VAL A 185 -14.89 -8.27 -2.56
N ARG A 186 -15.57 -8.08 -1.42
CA ARG A 186 -15.81 -9.15 -0.44
C ARG A 186 -16.68 -10.29 -0.93
N LYS A 187 -17.48 -10.09 -1.98
CA LYS A 187 -18.28 -11.20 -2.57
C LYS A 187 -17.41 -12.20 -3.35
N HIS A 188 -16.21 -11.79 -3.72
CA HIS A 188 -15.29 -12.57 -4.54
C HIS A 188 -14.09 -13.12 -3.77
N LEU A 189 -14.00 -12.85 -2.46
CA LEU A 189 -12.97 -13.34 -1.54
C LEU A 189 -13.58 -14.25 -0.48
#